data_8cc30073796a9c018ddd2fea2cc6af36
#
_entry.id   8cc30073796a9c018ddd2fea2cc6af36
#
_cell.length_a   1.000
_cell.length_b   1.000
_cell.length_c   1.000
_cell.angle_alpha   90.00
_cell.angle_beta   90.00
_cell.angle_gamma   90.00
#
_symmetry.space_group_name_H-M   'P 1'
#
loop_
_entity.id
_entity.type
_entity.pdbx_description
1 polymer ?
#
loop_
_entity_poly.entity_id
_entity_poly.type
_entity_poly.pdbx_seq_one_letter_code
_entity_poly.pdbx_strand_id
1 'polypeptide(L)'
;MMRHHNTPYRILRHALVGLMGLFSSLSIAQSSLPEWPVFQTQQQQQLSTILQQSTPGQVVYVGETHNRYADHLLQGAVLASFVDQGKPVALGVEWFQRPFQSVVNRYIAGEISEAELLRGTEYFKRWGFDYRHYRALMRYAREHKIPVIAMNAAKEVTDAVMMQGLDNVSAGIKAQLPLSYDFDIGDYRKALEKIFGQHDHAEKSDDDGVDRFMQVQLTWDETMAESVARYMQQNPSSHVVVLAGRGHVHKAGIPSRVTRRVGGRSLIINSYQADSPFNEADYWVLQEDIKLPPKGLMAVGLTDAQHGVEVTSIAPYSKAGDAGMK
;
A
#
# COMPACT_ATOMS: atom_id res chain seq x y z
N MET A 1 -18.12 -97.30 19.56
CA MET A 1 -17.59 -97.28 18.20
C MET A 1 -17.93 -95.91 17.62
N MET A 2 -16.92 -95.09 17.30
CA MET A 2 -16.94 -93.69 16.83
C MET A 2 -17.68 -93.44 15.54
N ARG A 3 -18.28 -92.28 15.43
CA ARG A 3 -18.23 -91.48 14.18
C ARG A 3 -18.62 -90.04 14.48
N HIS A 4 -17.68 -89.21 14.19
CA HIS A 4 -17.78 -87.72 14.16
C HIS A 4 -18.71 -87.25 13.05
N HIS A 5 -19.55 -86.24 13.35
CA HIS A 5 -20.16 -85.38 12.33
C HIS A 5 -19.85 -83.91 12.67
N ASN A 6 -19.01 -83.35 11.83
CA ASN A 6 -18.75 -81.97 11.75
C ASN A 6 -19.92 -81.25 11.14
N THR A 7 -20.41 -80.20 11.81
CA THR A 7 -21.37 -79.22 11.21
C THR A 7 -20.70 -77.88 11.13
N PRO A 8 -20.62 -77.21 9.99
CA PRO A 8 -19.96 -75.95 9.89
C PRO A 8 -20.92 -74.81 10.30
N TYR A 9 -20.45 -74.01 11.23
CA TYR A 9 -21.13 -72.73 11.59
C TYR A 9 -21.06 -71.75 10.43
N ARG A 10 -22.20 -71.30 9.90
CA ARG A 10 -22.36 -70.17 9.00
C ARG A 10 -22.21 -68.88 9.81
N ILE A 11 -21.08 -68.15 9.62
CA ILE A 11 -20.88 -66.82 10.13
C ILE A 11 -21.61 -65.83 9.23
N LEU A 12 -22.67 -65.27 9.77
CA LEU A 12 -23.40 -64.14 9.12
C LEU A 12 -22.53 -62.86 9.23
N ARG A 13 -21.92 -62.48 8.12
CA ARG A 13 -21.18 -61.20 8.04
C ARG A 13 -22.21 -60.09 7.87
N HIS A 14 -22.44 -59.30 8.91
CA HIS A 14 -23.10 -58.02 8.83
C HIS A 14 -22.11 -57.04 8.23
N ALA A 15 -22.44 -56.58 7.01
CA ALA A 15 -21.73 -55.49 6.36
C ALA A 15 -22.14 -54.16 7.05
N LEU A 16 -21.25 -53.68 7.94
CA LEU A 16 -21.34 -52.29 8.40
C LEU A 16 -20.85 -51.39 7.28
N VAL A 17 -21.77 -50.76 6.57
CA VAL A 17 -21.43 -49.65 5.64
C VAL A 17 -21.05 -48.46 6.49
N GLY A 18 -19.75 -48.33 6.74
CA GLY A 18 -19.18 -47.14 7.33
C GLY A 18 -19.24 -45.99 6.33
N LEU A 19 -20.12 -45.04 6.59
CA LEU A 19 -20.15 -43.74 5.89
C LEU A 19 -18.89 -42.97 6.31
N MET A 20 -17.78 -43.17 5.59
CA MET A 20 -16.62 -42.30 5.70
C MET A 20 -17.00 -40.94 5.11
N GLY A 21 -17.41 -40.03 5.99
CA GLY A 21 -17.48 -38.61 5.67
C GLY A 21 -16.09 -38.13 5.24
N LEU A 22 -15.96 -37.82 3.96
CA LEU A 22 -14.84 -37.05 3.45
C LEU A 22 -14.90 -35.66 4.07
N PHE A 23 -14.30 -35.52 5.25
CA PHE A 23 -13.83 -34.20 5.69
C PHE A 23 -12.68 -33.82 4.74
N SER A 24 -13.04 -33.17 3.65
CA SER A 24 -12.08 -32.35 2.92
C SER A 24 -11.63 -31.25 3.88
N SER A 25 -10.51 -31.50 4.57
CA SER A 25 -9.77 -30.43 5.22
C SER A 25 -9.35 -29.47 4.10
N LEU A 26 -10.12 -28.41 3.92
CA LEU A 26 -9.60 -27.23 3.27
C LEU A 26 -8.41 -26.78 4.12
N SER A 27 -7.22 -27.19 3.73
CA SER A 27 -6.00 -26.53 4.16
C SER A 27 -6.10 -25.13 3.59
N ILE A 28 -6.57 -24.19 4.39
CA ILE A 28 -6.33 -22.78 4.15
C ILE A 28 -4.81 -22.69 4.16
N ALA A 29 -4.22 -22.55 2.98
CA ALA A 29 -2.81 -22.26 2.87
C ALA A 29 -2.60 -20.95 3.65
N GLN A 30 -2.06 -21.06 4.86
CA GLN A 30 -1.55 -19.91 5.58
C GLN A 30 -0.59 -19.22 4.63
N SER A 31 -0.89 -17.97 4.25
CA SER A 31 0.01 -17.15 3.48
C SER A 31 1.20 -16.86 4.38
N SER A 32 2.18 -17.77 4.39
CA SER A 32 3.43 -17.52 5.09
C SER A 32 4.12 -16.36 4.38
N LEU A 33 4.53 -15.35 5.13
CA LEU A 33 5.42 -14.32 4.61
C LEU A 33 6.61 -15.00 3.92
N PRO A 34 7.03 -14.51 2.74
CA PRO A 34 8.27 -14.97 2.16
C PRO A 34 9.40 -14.86 3.20
N GLU A 35 10.26 -15.84 3.27
CA GLU A 35 11.43 -15.86 4.15
C GLU A 35 12.52 -14.94 3.58
N TRP A 36 12.26 -13.62 3.61
CA TRP A 36 13.24 -12.64 3.19
C TRP A 36 14.23 -12.32 4.31
N PRO A 37 15.54 -12.29 4.02
CA PRO A 37 16.53 -11.82 4.98
C PRO A 37 16.25 -10.38 5.39
N VAL A 38 16.20 -10.13 6.69
CA VAL A 38 16.00 -8.80 7.26
C VAL A 38 17.21 -8.44 8.09
N PHE A 39 17.75 -7.26 7.86
CA PHE A 39 18.91 -6.77 8.57
C PHE A 39 18.52 -5.61 9.50
N GLN A 40 18.88 -5.76 10.77
CA GLN A 40 18.93 -4.67 11.72
C GLN A 40 20.41 -4.47 12.08
N THR A 41 21.02 -3.40 11.61
CA THR A 41 22.39 -2.95 11.85
C THR A 41 23.50 -4.03 11.92
N GLN A 42 23.28 -5.20 12.53
CA GLN A 42 24.24 -6.31 12.59
C GLN A 42 23.59 -7.70 12.79
N GLN A 43 22.26 -7.81 12.85
CA GLN A 43 21.59 -9.09 13.09
C GLN A 43 20.58 -9.40 11.99
N GLN A 44 20.69 -10.57 11.40
CA GLN A 44 19.70 -11.11 10.50
C GLN A 44 18.49 -11.61 11.32
N GLN A 45 17.30 -11.14 10.98
CA GLN A 45 16.04 -11.58 11.58
C GLN A 45 15.04 -11.94 10.48
N GLN A 46 14.01 -12.70 10.83
CA GLN A 46 12.89 -12.97 9.92
C GLN A 46 11.80 -11.91 10.08
N LEU A 47 11.25 -11.44 8.98
CA LEU A 47 10.20 -10.42 8.96
C LEU A 47 8.98 -10.85 9.78
N SER A 48 8.58 -12.12 9.68
CA SER A 48 7.47 -12.68 10.45
C SER A 48 7.67 -12.54 11.97
N THR A 49 8.88 -12.78 12.46
CA THR A 49 9.22 -12.64 13.89
C THR A 49 9.12 -11.19 14.35
N ILE A 50 9.59 -10.24 13.53
CA ILE A 50 9.50 -8.81 13.82
C ILE A 50 8.04 -8.37 13.94
N LEU A 51 7.18 -8.80 12.99
CA LEU A 51 5.77 -8.41 12.96
C LEU A 51 4.93 -9.11 14.05
N GLN A 52 5.33 -10.31 14.51
CA GLN A 52 4.70 -10.97 15.65
C GLN A 52 4.82 -10.15 16.94
N GLN A 53 5.92 -9.45 17.12
CA GLN A 53 6.20 -8.63 18.30
C GLN A 53 5.49 -7.26 18.29
N SER A 54 4.75 -6.94 17.23
CA SER A 54 4.01 -5.68 17.14
C SER A 54 2.92 -5.59 18.21
N THR A 55 2.82 -4.43 18.84
CA THR A 55 1.87 -4.14 19.92
C THR A 55 0.63 -3.40 19.39
N PRO A 56 -0.57 -3.57 20.02
CA PRO A 56 -1.76 -2.83 19.63
C PRO A 56 -1.51 -1.31 19.55
N GLY A 57 -2.07 -0.65 18.55
CA GLY A 57 -1.85 0.78 18.31
C GLY A 57 -0.50 1.13 17.69
N GLN A 58 0.30 0.14 17.30
CA GLN A 58 1.55 0.38 16.59
C GLN A 58 1.31 0.70 15.11
N VAL A 59 2.07 1.67 14.58
CA VAL A 59 2.09 2.00 13.16
C VAL A 59 3.32 1.36 12.52
N VAL A 60 3.11 0.62 11.43
CA VAL A 60 4.18 0.02 10.62
C VAL A 60 4.23 0.74 9.29
N TYR A 61 5.34 1.36 9.00
CA TYR A 61 5.59 2.09 7.76
C TYR A 61 6.38 1.20 6.81
N VAL A 62 5.90 1.05 5.57
CA VAL A 62 6.58 0.29 4.53
C VAL A 62 6.80 1.18 3.32
N GLY A 63 8.01 1.69 3.21
CA GLY A 63 8.40 2.61 2.15
C GLY A 63 8.53 1.92 0.79
N GLU A 64 8.29 2.68 -0.26
CA GLU A 64 8.36 2.18 -1.63
C GLU A 64 9.14 3.12 -2.57
N THR A 65 9.67 2.54 -3.63
CA THR A 65 9.93 3.22 -4.89
C THR A 65 8.73 2.91 -5.79
N HIS A 66 7.94 3.91 -6.15
CA HIS A 66 6.58 3.78 -6.72
C HIS A 66 6.47 2.84 -7.93
N ASN A 67 7.53 2.67 -8.71
CA ASN A 67 7.58 1.79 -9.87
C ASN A 67 8.35 0.48 -9.62
N ARG A 68 8.76 0.19 -8.39
CA ARG A 68 9.48 -1.03 -8.03
C ARG A 68 8.50 -2.08 -7.48
N TYR A 69 8.16 -3.07 -8.31
CA TYR A 69 7.12 -4.05 -7.97
C TYR A 69 7.47 -4.89 -6.72
N ALA A 70 8.74 -5.17 -6.49
CA ALA A 70 9.18 -5.88 -5.29
C ALA A 70 8.76 -5.16 -3.99
N ASP A 71 8.78 -3.82 -3.96
CA ASP A 71 8.35 -3.06 -2.78
C ASP A 71 6.86 -3.26 -2.49
N HIS A 72 6.02 -3.31 -3.53
CA HIS A 72 4.58 -3.58 -3.38
C HIS A 72 4.29 -5.01 -2.93
N LEU A 73 5.14 -5.97 -3.31
CA LEU A 73 5.06 -7.34 -2.78
C LEU A 73 5.39 -7.38 -1.28
N LEU A 74 6.42 -6.65 -0.83
CA LEU A 74 6.74 -6.51 0.59
C LEU A 74 5.58 -5.89 1.37
N GLN A 75 5.00 -4.81 0.85
CA GLN A 75 3.83 -4.15 1.42
C GLN A 75 2.66 -5.13 1.61
N GLY A 76 2.36 -5.93 0.59
CA GLY A 76 1.34 -6.97 0.64
C GLY A 76 1.62 -8.03 1.69
N ALA A 77 2.86 -8.49 1.78
CA ALA A 77 3.29 -9.49 2.75
C ALA A 77 3.19 -8.97 4.19
N VAL A 78 3.57 -7.71 4.44
CA VAL A 78 3.42 -7.07 5.76
C VAL A 78 1.94 -6.97 6.14
N LEU A 79 1.07 -6.51 5.24
CA LEU A 79 -0.37 -6.41 5.49
C LEU A 79 -0.98 -7.79 5.78
N ALA A 80 -0.67 -8.80 4.97
CA ALA A 80 -1.16 -10.16 5.12
C ALA A 80 -0.75 -10.76 6.48
N SER A 81 0.46 -10.47 6.95
CA SER A 81 0.92 -10.95 8.27
C SER A 81 0.03 -10.51 9.43
N PHE A 82 -0.51 -9.29 9.39
CA PHE A 82 -1.45 -8.82 10.41
C PHE A 82 -2.78 -9.55 10.34
N VAL A 83 -3.28 -9.78 9.13
CA VAL A 83 -4.54 -10.51 8.89
C VAL A 83 -4.41 -11.97 9.36
N ASP A 84 -3.32 -12.65 8.99
CA ASP A 84 -3.06 -14.05 9.36
C ASP A 84 -2.93 -14.24 10.88
N GLN A 85 -2.44 -13.21 11.58
CA GLN A 85 -2.34 -13.19 13.03
C GLN A 85 -3.67 -12.79 13.73
N GLY A 86 -4.72 -12.50 12.97
CA GLY A 86 -6.01 -12.03 13.50
C GLY A 86 -5.92 -10.66 14.19
N LYS A 87 -4.91 -9.85 13.87
CA LYS A 87 -4.71 -8.52 14.45
C LYS A 87 -5.57 -7.49 13.72
N PRO A 88 -6.34 -6.64 14.43
CA PRO A 88 -7.03 -5.53 13.80
C PRO A 88 -6.05 -4.61 13.08
N VAL A 89 -6.25 -4.37 11.79
CA VAL A 89 -5.35 -3.56 10.97
C VAL A 89 -6.11 -2.68 10.00
N ALA A 90 -5.61 -1.47 9.76
CA ALA A 90 -6.01 -0.59 8.68
C ALA A 90 -4.82 -0.33 7.75
N LEU A 91 -5.10 0.05 6.52
CA LEU A 91 -4.13 0.34 5.49
C LEU A 91 -4.15 1.83 5.16
N GLY A 92 -3.10 2.57 5.50
CA GLY A 92 -2.91 3.96 5.08
C GLY A 92 -2.17 4.01 3.74
N VAL A 93 -2.70 4.74 2.75
CA VAL A 93 -2.15 4.76 1.40
C VAL A 93 -1.93 6.18 0.89
N GLU A 94 -0.77 6.41 0.28
CA GLU A 94 -0.41 7.71 -0.29
C GLU A 94 -1.16 8.02 -1.58
N TRP A 95 -1.43 7.03 -2.43
CA TRP A 95 -1.98 7.22 -3.78
C TRP A 95 -3.44 7.65 -3.84
N PHE A 96 -4.13 7.72 -2.70
CA PHE A 96 -5.46 8.31 -2.60
C PHE A 96 -5.46 9.56 -1.73
N GLN A 97 -6.11 10.61 -2.22
CA GLN A 97 -6.23 11.90 -1.55
C GLN A 97 -7.45 11.93 -0.64
N ARG A 98 -7.37 12.64 0.49
CA ARG A 98 -8.42 12.76 1.52
C ARG A 98 -9.83 13.01 1.00
N PRO A 99 -10.06 13.89 0.01
CA PRO A 99 -11.41 14.16 -0.50
C PRO A 99 -12.11 12.92 -1.06
N PHE A 100 -11.36 11.89 -1.44
CA PHE A 100 -11.90 10.66 -2.02
C PHE A 100 -12.12 9.54 -1.03
N GLN A 101 -12.00 9.77 0.28
CA GLN A 101 -12.17 8.74 1.31
C GLN A 101 -13.50 8.00 1.18
N SER A 102 -14.60 8.70 0.87
CA SER A 102 -15.92 8.07 0.70
C SER A 102 -15.95 7.09 -0.48
N VAL A 103 -15.27 7.40 -1.58
CA VAL A 103 -15.16 6.50 -2.74
C VAL A 103 -14.36 5.25 -2.38
N VAL A 104 -13.24 5.43 -1.66
CA VAL A 104 -12.42 4.32 -1.17
C VAL A 104 -13.21 3.41 -0.23
N ASN A 105 -13.97 3.99 0.70
CA ASN A 105 -14.82 3.23 1.62
C ASN A 105 -15.87 2.37 0.88
N ARG A 106 -16.54 2.93 -0.13
CA ARG A 106 -17.51 2.21 -0.97
C ARG A 106 -16.87 1.04 -1.73
N TYR A 107 -15.64 1.21 -2.20
CA TYR A 107 -14.90 0.12 -2.83
C TYR A 107 -14.59 -1.02 -1.85
N ILE A 108 -14.13 -0.70 -0.66
CA ILE A 108 -13.84 -1.69 0.40
C ILE A 108 -15.13 -2.39 0.87
N ALA A 109 -16.23 -1.66 0.95
CA ALA A 109 -17.56 -2.24 1.24
C ALA A 109 -18.05 -3.20 0.15
N GLY A 110 -17.49 -3.12 -1.06
CA GLY A 110 -17.93 -3.91 -2.21
C GLY A 110 -19.07 -3.28 -3.02
N GLU A 111 -19.42 -2.04 -2.74
CA GLU A 111 -20.53 -1.32 -3.36
C GLU A 111 -20.21 -0.82 -4.77
N ILE A 112 -18.93 -0.62 -5.07
CA ILE A 112 -18.45 -0.16 -6.38
C ILE A 112 -17.35 -1.07 -6.92
N SER A 113 -17.22 -1.08 -8.24
CA SER A 113 -16.17 -1.80 -8.95
C SER A 113 -14.80 -1.09 -8.86
N GLU A 114 -13.72 -1.81 -9.22
CA GLU A 114 -12.36 -1.24 -9.35
C GLU A 114 -12.34 -0.08 -10.37
N ALA A 115 -13.06 -0.19 -11.47
CA ALA A 115 -13.14 0.87 -12.48
C ALA A 115 -13.83 2.14 -11.93
N GLU A 116 -14.85 1.99 -11.11
CA GLU A 116 -15.52 3.11 -10.44
C GLU A 116 -14.65 3.73 -9.35
N LEU A 117 -13.88 2.94 -8.60
CA LEU A 117 -12.86 3.43 -7.69
C LEU A 117 -11.88 4.35 -8.42
N LEU A 118 -11.26 3.86 -9.50
CA LEU A 118 -10.24 4.60 -10.24
C LEU A 118 -10.78 5.89 -10.89
N ARG A 119 -12.02 5.84 -11.41
CA ARG A 119 -12.70 7.04 -11.92
C ARG A 119 -13.06 8.01 -10.81
N GLY A 120 -13.67 7.50 -9.73
CA GLY A 120 -14.16 8.33 -8.63
C GLY A 120 -13.06 8.98 -7.80
N THR A 121 -11.86 8.41 -7.79
CA THR A 121 -10.67 8.99 -7.16
C THR A 121 -9.82 9.81 -8.13
N GLU A 122 -10.21 9.89 -9.40
CA GLU A 122 -9.44 10.50 -10.48
C GLU A 122 -7.99 9.98 -10.55
N TYR A 123 -7.80 8.69 -10.24
CA TYR A 123 -6.49 8.07 -10.03
C TYR A 123 -5.47 8.45 -11.11
N PHE A 124 -5.79 8.29 -12.39
CA PHE A 124 -4.87 8.54 -13.50
C PHE A 124 -4.55 10.01 -13.74
N LYS A 125 -5.29 10.96 -13.14
CA LYS A 125 -4.99 12.39 -13.18
C LYS A 125 -4.16 12.84 -11.99
N ARG A 126 -4.28 12.13 -10.84
CA ARG A 126 -3.72 12.54 -9.56
C ARG A 126 -2.51 11.72 -9.14
N TRP A 127 -2.39 10.50 -9.68
CA TRP A 127 -1.29 9.59 -9.38
C TRP A 127 -0.71 9.03 -10.68
N GLY A 128 0.57 9.31 -10.95
CA GLY A 128 1.20 9.03 -12.25
C GLY A 128 1.67 7.59 -12.45
N PHE A 129 1.56 6.71 -11.44
CA PHE A 129 2.10 5.37 -11.48
C PHE A 129 1.05 4.33 -11.89
N ASP A 130 1.52 3.24 -12.50
CA ASP A 130 0.67 2.16 -12.98
C ASP A 130 -0.10 1.49 -11.82
N TYR A 131 -1.43 1.54 -11.86
CA TYR A 131 -2.28 0.98 -10.81
C TYR A 131 -2.04 -0.53 -10.58
N ARG A 132 -1.48 -1.25 -11.53
CA ARG A 132 -1.16 -2.67 -11.36
C ARG A 132 -0.19 -2.94 -10.22
N HIS A 133 0.63 -1.96 -9.83
CA HIS A 133 1.47 -2.04 -8.64
C HIS A 133 0.64 -2.17 -7.35
N TYR A 134 -0.48 -1.47 -7.27
CA TYR A 134 -1.34 -1.35 -6.08
C TYR A 134 -2.55 -2.27 -6.11
N ARG A 135 -2.91 -2.81 -7.29
CA ARG A 135 -4.13 -3.59 -7.51
C ARG A 135 -4.28 -4.77 -6.56
N ALA A 136 -3.22 -5.55 -6.37
CA ALA A 136 -3.25 -6.73 -5.50
C ALA A 136 -3.54 -6.34 -4.05
N LEU A 137 -2.90 -5.27 -3.55
CA LEU A 137 -3.12 -4.71 -2.22
C LEU A 137 -4.57 -4.26 -2.03
N MET A 138 -5.11 -3.51 -2.99
CA MET A 138 -6.47 -2.99 -2.90
C MET A 138 -7.53 -4.09 -2.97
N ARG A 139 -7.30 -5.12 -3.78
CA ARG A 139 -8.18 -6.30 -3.84
C ARG A 139 -8.13 -7.10 -2.55
N TYR A 140 -6.93 -7.31 -2.00
CA TYR A 140 -6.74 -7.98 -0.71
C TYR A 140 -7.45 -7.21 0.42
N ALA A 141 -7.27 -5.88 0.48
CA ALA A 141 -7.96 -5.05 1.46
C ALA A 141 -9.49 -5.16 1.34
N ARG A 142 -10.04 -5.17 0.11
CA ARG A 142 -11.48 -5.35 -0.13
C ARG A 142 -11.97 -6.74 0.29
N GLU A 143 -11.25 -7.79 -0.04
CA GLU A 143 -11.61 -9.18 0.27
C GLU A 143 -11.69 -9.39 1.78
N HIS A 144 -10.71 -8.86 2.51
CA HIS A 144 -10.63 -8.95 3.98
C HIS A 144 -11.33 -7.79 4.71
N LYS A 145 -12.00 -6.88 3.98
CA LYS A 145 -12.69 -5.69 4.52
C LYS A 145 -11.81 -4.83 5.43
N ILE A 146 -10.53 -4.72 5.07
CA ILE A 146 -9.55 -3.89 5.78
C ILE A 146 -9.87 -2.43 5.51
N PRO A 147 -10.06 -1.58 6.54
CA PRO A 147 -10.23 -0.15 6.35
C PRO A 147 -9.03 0.45 5.61
N VAL A 148 -9.28 1.24 4.58
CA VAL A 148 -8.25 1.95 3.81
C VAL A 148 -8.38 3.44 4.04
N ILE A 149 -7.30 4.07 4.46
CA ILE A 149 -7.19 5.50 4.75
C ILE A 149 -6.59 6.19 3.52
N ALA A 150 -7.35 7.06 2.87
CA ALA A 150 -6.86 7.96 1.84
C ALA A 150 -6.07 9.09 2.52
N MET A 151 -4.73 8.96 2.56
CA MET A 151 -3.93 9.81 3.45
C MET A 151 -3.58 11.15 2.84
N ASN A 152 -3.40 11.22 1.52
CA ASN A 152 -2.69 12.32 0.87
C ASN A 152 -3.50 13.63 0.84
N ALA A 153 -2.79 14.74 0.72
CA ALA A 153 -3.38 16.05 0.48
C ALA A 153 -4.05 16.10 -0.91
N ALA A 154 -5.09 16.89 -1.03
CA ALA A 154 -5.65 17.20 -2.35
C ALA A 154 -4.59 17.92 -3.21
N LYS A 155 -4.51 17.55 -4.49
CA LYS A 155 -3.57 18.18 -5.44
C LYS A 155 -3.73 19.69 -5.49
N GLU A 156 -4.95 20.20 -5.43
CA GLU A 156 -5.28 21.63 -5.44
C GLU A 156 -4.67 22.37 -4.25
N VAL A 157 -4.53 21.69 -3.11
CA VAL A 157 -3.89 22.24 -1.90
C VAL A 157 -2.39 22.36 -2.12
N THR A 158 -1.74 21.30 -2.57
CA THR A 158 -0.29 21.31 -2.78
C THR A 158 0.13 22.21 -3.94
N ASP A 159 -0.67 22.28 -5.01
CA ASP A 159 -0.44 23.21 -6.12
C ASP A 159 -0.54 24.68 -5.63
N ALA A 160 -1.53 25.00 -4.79
CA ALA A 160 -1.69 26.35 -4.24
C ALA A 160 -0.52 26.72 -3.32
N VAL A 161 -0.06 25.78 -2.46
CA VAL A 161 1.11 25.98 -1.60
C VAL A 161 2.37 26.19 -2.43
N MET A 162 2.57 25.42 -3.49
CA MET A 162 3.72 25.59 -4.39
C MET A 162 3.72 26.98 -5.06
N MET A 163 2.56 27.45 -5.50
CA MET A 163 2.44 28.72 -6.22
C MET A 163 2.51 29.95 -5.29
N GLN A 164 1.94 29.86 -4.09
CA GLN A 164 1.67 31.03 -3.25
C GLN A 164 2.37 30.99 -1.88
N GLY A 165 2.86 29.83 -1.44
CA GLY A 165 3.32 29.59 -0.07
C GLY A 165 2.15 29.43 0.91
N LEU A 166 2.41 28.81 2.07
CA LEU A 166 1.39 28.47 3.08
C LEU A 166 0.63 29.71 3.60
N ASP A 167 1.31 30.83 3.74
CA ASP A 167 0.72 32.01 4.33
C ASP A 167 -0.27 32.73 3.41
N ASN A 168 -0.06 32.61 2.08
CA ASN A 168 -0.77 33.37 1.06
C ASN A 168 -1.90 32.61 0.38
N VAL A 169 -2.09 31.31 0.68
CA VAL A 169 -3.19 30.54 0.09
C VAL A 169 -4.56 31.05 0.56
N SER A 170 -5.57 30.88 -0.28
CA SER A 170 -6.95 31.31 0.03
C SER A 170 -7.52 30.65 1.28
N ALA A 171 -8.54 31.27 1.89
CA ALA A 171 -9.23 30.70 3.06
C ALA A 171 -9.78 29.29 2.81
N GLY A 172 -10.28 29.00 1.59
CA GLY A 172 -10.77 27.66 1.22
C GLY A 172 -9.66 26.63 1.15
N ILE A 173 -8.45 27.00 0.77
CA ILE A 173 -7.26 26.14 0.82
C ILE A 173 -6.78 25.98 2.27
N LYS A 174 -6.70 27.08 3.03
CA LYS A 174 -6.30 27.05 4.45
C LYS A 174 -7.15 26.08 5.27
N ALA A 175 -8.44 26.00 5.02
CA ALA A 175 -9.35 25.07 5.70
C ALA A 175 -9.07 23.58 5.40
N GLN A 176 -8.29 23.28 4.37
CA GLN A 176 -7.90 21.91 3.99
C GLN A 176 -6.47 21.55 4.43
N LEU A 177 -5.70 22.54 4.89
CA LEU A 177 -4.36 22.30 5.41
C LEU A 177 -4.40 21.49 6.70
N PRO A 178 -3.32 20.77 7.03
CA PRO A 178 -3.16 20.15 8.34
C PRO A 178 -3.30 21.15 9.48
N LEU A 179 -3.85 20.69 10.60
CA LEU A 179 -4.07 21.56 11.79
C LEU A 179 -2.77 22.06 12.44
N SER A 180 -1.66 21.34 12.22
CA SER A 180 -0.36 21.72 12.77
C SER A 180 0.77 21.26 11.87
N TYR A 181 1.82 22.07 11.81
CA TYR A 181 3.07 21.78 11.10
C TYR A 181 4.23 21.72 12.09
N ASP A 182 5.19 20.84 11.81
CA ASP A 182 6.50 20.85 12.40
C ASP A 182 7.52 21.32 11.36
N PHE A 183 8.03 22.52 11.56
CA PHE A 183 9.03 23.15 10.71
C PHE A 183 10.47 22.90 11.20
N ASP A 184 10.65 22.32 12.39
CA ASP A 184 11.96 21.90 12.88
C ASP A 184 12.30 20.55 12.27
N ILE A 185 12.83 20.59 11.05
CA ILE A 185 13.10 19.42 10.22
C ILE A 185 14.58 19.05 10.13
N GLY A 186 15.47 19.83 10.76
CA GLY A 186 16.88 19.48 10.91
C GLY A 186 17.55 18.90 9.64
N ASP A 187 18.02 17.64 9.74
CA ASP A 187 18.65 16.97 8.60
C ASP A 187 17.70 16.62 7.46
N TYR A 188 16.39 16.59 7.72
CA TYR A 188 15.39 16.40 6.66
C TYR A 188 15.41 17.58 5.67
N ARG A 189 15.61 18.81 6.15
CA ARG A 189 15.78 19.98 5.28
C ARG A 189 16.92 19.76 4.28
N LYS A 190 18.08 19.31 4.74
CA LYS A 190 19.23 19.03 3.87
C LYS A 190 18.94 17.96 2.83
N ALA A 191 18.18 16.92 3.21
CA ALA A 191 17.75 15.89 2.26
C ALA A 191 16.83 16.44 1.19
N LEU A 192 15.86 17.29 1.56
CA LEU A 192 14.94 17.94 0.63
C LEU A 192 15.66 18.93 -0.30
N GLU A 193 16.62 19.71 0.21
CA GLU A 193 17.47 20.60 -0.60
C GLU A 193 18.25 19.82 -1.66
N LYS A 194 18.80 18.67 -1.28
CA LYS A 194 19.47 17.79 -2.23
C LYS A 194 18.54 17.24 -3.30
N ILE A 195 17.31 16.83 -2.91
CA ILE A 195 16.29 16.35 -3.86
C ILE A 195 15.89 17.48 -4.81
N PHE A 196 15.64 18.68 -4.27
CA PHE A 196 15.27 19.84 -5.07
C PHE A 196 16.36 20.17 -6.11
N GLY A 197 17.63 20.15 -5.72
CA GLY A 197 18.76 20.39 -6.62
C GLY A 197 18.94 19.36 -7.75
N GLN A 198 18.27 18.20 -7.68
CA GLN A 198 18.27 17.19 -8.75
C GLN A 198 17.13 17.36 -9.76
N HIS A 199 16.19 18.28 -9.53
CA HIS A 199 15.12 18.58 -10.46
C HIS A 199 15.54 19.66 -11.48
N ASP A 200 15.13 19.51 -12.75
CA ASP A 200 15.45 20.43 -13.87
C ASP A 200 15.03 21.89 -13.64
N HIS A 201 14.25 22.16 -12.59
CA HIS A 201 13.78 23.48 -12.20
C HIS A 201 14.71 24.21 -11.21
N ALA A 202 15.71 23.54 -10.66
CA ALA A 202 16.61 24.10 -9.63
C ALA A 202 17.46 25.27 -10.19
N GLU A 203 17.84 25.22 -11.47
CA GLU A 203 18.64 26.28 -12.11
C GLU A 203 17.90 27.61 -12.34
N LYS A 204 16.55 27.61 -12.20
CA LYS A 204 15.67 28.78 -12.46
C LYS A 204 14.92 29.25 -11.21
N SER A 205 15.10 28.59 -10.07
CA SER A 205 14.40 28.93 -8.84
C SER A 205 15.24 29.86 -7.97
N ASP A 206 14.57 30.87 -7.44
CA ASP A 206 15.05 31.71 -6.35
C ASP A 206 15.00 30.97 -5.01
N ASP A 207 15.53 31.56 -3.94
CA ASP A 207 15.45 31.01 -2.57
C ASP A 207 14.00 30.70 -2.16
N ASP A 208 13.03 31.47 -2.62
CA ASP A 208 11.60 31.22 -2.40
C ASP A 208 11.12 29.90 -3.00
N GLY A 209 11.72 29.44 -4.11
CA GLY A 209 11.37 28.16 -4.76
C GLY A 209 11.68 26.95 -3.88
N VAL A 210 12.84 26.95 -3.23
CA VAL A 210 13.26 25.90 -2.28
C VAL A 210 12.32 25.87 -1.09
N ASP A 211 12.01 27.01 -0.50
CA ASP A 211 11.12 27.10 0.66
C ASP A 211 9.69 26.65 0.31
N ARG A 212 9.16 27.03 -0.87
CA ARG A 212 7.86 26.54 -1.36
C ARG A 212 7.86 25.03 -1.58
N PHE A 213 8.92 24.48 -2.16
CA PHE A 213 9.07 23.03 -2.31
C PHE A 213 9.03 22.32 -0.94
N MET A 214 9.74 22.85 0.06
CA MET A 214 9.71 22.31 1.42
C MET A 214 8.32 22.40 2.04
N GLN A 215 7.63 23.53 1.88
CA GLN A 215 6.26 23.68 2.38
C GLN A 215 5.31 22.66 1.75
N VAL A 216 5.48 22.31 0.48
CA VAL A 216 4.71 21.25 -0.18
C VAL A 216 5.02 19.87 0.42
N GLN A 217 6.31 19.54 0.58
CA GLN A 217 6.72 18.27 1.19
C GLN A 217 6.16 18.12 2.61
N LEU A 218 6.27 19.18 3.41
CA LEU A 218 5.68 19.21 4.75
C LEU A 218 4.15 19.12 4.72
N THR A 219 3.49 19.72 3.73
CA THR A 219 2.03 19.62 3.58
C THR A 219 1.60 18.19 3.29
N TRP A 220 2.33 17.45 2.44
CA TRP A 220 2.08 16.02 2.24
C TRP A 220 2.27 15.23 3.52
N ASP A 221 3.44 15.34 4.17
CA ASP A 221 3.78 14.57 5.36
C ASP A 221 2.80 14.83 6.51
N GLU A 222 2.50 16.10 6.78
CA GLU A 222 1.60 16.49 7.87
C GLU A 222 0.15 16.06 7.58
N THR A 223 -0.28 16.13 6.32
CA THR A 223 -1.62 15.67 5.91
C THR A 223 -1.73 14.15 6.07
N MET A 224 -0.74 13.40 5.58
CA MET A 224 -0.73 11.95 5.72
C MET A 224 -0.68 11.52 7.18
N ALA A 225 0.18 12.16 7.97
CA ALA A 225 0.28 11.89 9.40
C ALA A 225 -1.01 12.21 10.16
N GLU A 226 -1.66 13.32 9.85
CA GLU A 226 -2.94 13.68 10.46
C GLU A 226 -4.04 12.69 10.11
N SER A 227 -4.06 12.17 8.88
CA SER A 227 -5.01 11.14 8.44
C SER A 227 -4.86 9.86 9.25
N VAL A 228 -3.61 9.39 9.42
CA VAL A 228 -3.28 8.22 10.25
C VAL A 228 -3.64 8.47 11.71
N ALA A 229 -3.23 9.60 12.26
CA ALA A 229 -3.48 9.95 13.66
C ALA A 229 -4.97 10.01 13.98
N ARG A 230 -5.79 10.60 13.11
CA ARG A 230 -7.24 10.66 13.25
C ARG A 230 -7.87 9.27 13.29
N TYR A 231 -7.41 8.36 12.42
CA TYR A 231 -7.88 6.98 12.44
C TYR A 231 -7.50 6.27 13.75
N MET A 232 -6.26 6.40 14.20
CA MET A 232 -5.77 5.77 15.43
C MET A 232 -6.50 6.27 16.68
N GLN A 233 -6.81 7.57 16.77
CA GLN A 233 -7.61 8.14 17.86
C GLN A 233 -9.00 7.51 17.96
N GLN A 234 -9.60 7.17 16.83
CA GLN A 234 -10.90 6.50 16.76
C GLN A 234 -10.81 4.98 16.96
N ASN A 235 -9.63 4.39 16.70
CA ASN A 235 -9.39 2.95 16.72
C ASN A 235 -8.09 2.62 17.46
N PRO A 236 -7.97 2.87 18.79
CA PRO A 236 -6.70 2.85 19.51
C PRO A 236 -6.06 1.46 19.63
N SER A 237 -6.82 0.38 19.43
CA SER A 237 -6.30 -1.00 19.43
C SER A 237 -5.90 -1.51 18.04
N SER A 238 -6.23 -0.77 16.97
CA SER A 238 -5.91 -1.16 15.61
C SER A 238 -4.45 -0.86 15.28
N HIS A 239 -3.80 -1.75 14.53
CA HIS A 239 -2.55 -1.43 13.86
C HIS A 239 -2.85 -0.60 12.61
N VAL A 240 -1.89 0.19 12.17
CA VAL A 240 -1.97 0.84 10.85
C VAL A 240 -0.70 0.49 10.07
N VAL A 241 -0.88 -0.08 8.88
CA VAL A 241 0.21 -0.25 7.91
C VAL A 241 0.15 0.92 6.95
N VAL A 242 1.20 1.75 6.96
CA VAL A 242 1.30 2.96 6.13
C VAL A 242 2.20 2.67 4.94
N LEU A 243 1.68 2.89 3.75
CA LEU A 243 2.36 2.69 2.48
C LEU A 243 2.54 4.03 1.77
N ALA A 244 3.79 4.43 1.59
CA ALA A 244 4.15 5.67 0.93
C ALA A 244 5.56 5.59 0.34
N GLY A 245 5.90 6.53 -0.52
CA GLY A 245 7.25 6.68 -1.03
C GLY A 245 8.28 6.81 0.08
N ARG A 246 9.47 6.22 -0.08
CA ARG A 246 10.54 6.26 0.92
C ARG A 246 10.91 7.68 1.34
N GLY A 247 10.75 8.67 0.46
CA GLY A 247 10.94 10.07 0.79
C GLY A 247 10.03 10.61 1.89
N HIS A 248 8.92 9.92 2.18
CA HIS A 248 7.98 10.23 3.26
C HIS A 248 8.10 9.26 4.43
N VAL A 249 8.59 8.04 4.17
CA VAL A 249 8.72 6.95 5.15
C VAL A 249 10.15 6.87 5.68
N HIS A 250 10.52 7.85 6.47
CA HIS A 250 11.76 7.88 7.25
C HIS A 250 11.47 8.56 8.60
N LYS A 251 12.41 8.46 9.55
CA LYS A 251 12.16 8.90 10.94
C LYS A 251 11.68 10.35 11.06
N ALA A 252 12.17 11.26 10.22
CA ALA A 252 11.78 12.67 10.22
C ALA A 252 10.58 13.01 9.31
N GLY A 253 10.03 12.04 8.58
CA GLY A 253 8.86 12.18 7.71
C GLY A 253 7.53 11.94 8.45
N ILE A 254 6.63 11.17 7.83
CA ILE A 254 5.33 10.81 8.41
C ILE A 254 5.47 10.20 9.82
N PRO A 255 6.45 9.28 10.12
CA PRO A 255 6.53 8.64 11.43
C PRO A 255 6.66 9.60 12.62
N SER A 256 7.54 10.62 12.56
CA SER A 256 7.68 11.60 13.64
C SER A 256 6.39 12.39 13.86
N ARG A 257 5.71 12.73 12.77
CA ARG A 257 4.49 13.54 12.76
C ARG A 257 3.28 12.79 13.32
N VAL A 258 3.18 11.49 13.06
CA VAL A 258 2.17 10.62 13.69
C VAL A 258 2.48 10.48 15.18
N THR A 259 3.73 10.18 15.55
CA THR A 259 4.15 10.03 16.95
C THR A 259 3.88 11.29 17.75
N ARG A 260 4.12 12.48 17.20
CA ARG A 260 3.80 13.77 17.83
C ARG A 260 2.31 13.93 18.15
N ARG A 261 1.42 13.40 17.29
CA ARG A 261 -0.03 13.56 17.41
C ARG A 261 -0.70 12.54 18.33
N VAL A 262 -0.22 11.31 18.35
CA VAL A 262 -0.89 10.21 19.05
C VAL A 262 0.03 9.42 19.98
N GLY A 263 1.33 9.74 20.02
CA GLY A 263 2.31 8.93 20.75
C GLY A 263 2.49 7.57 20.08
N GLY A 264 2.95 6.59 20.87
CA GLY A 264 3.06 5.21 20.44
C GLY A 264 4.40 4.88 19.77
N ARG A 265 4.49 3.64 19.28
CA ARG A 265 5.68 3.12 18.62
C ARG A 265 5.46 3.08 17.12
N SER A 266 6.43 3.58 16.38
CA SER A 266 6.55 3.39 14.93
C SER A 266 7.56 2.27 14.64
N LEU A 267 7.35 1.59 13.51
CA LEU A 267 8.25 0.61 12.96
C LEU A 267 8.41 0.90 11.47
N ILE A 268 9.63 1.15 11.03
CA ILE A 268 9.92 1.49 9.63
C ILE A 268 10.64 0.30 8.99
N ILE A 269 10.05 -0.23 7.94
CA ILE A 269 10.56 -1.36 7.15
C ILE A 269 10.72 -0.91 5.71
N ASN A 270 11.94 -0.98 5.18
CA ASN A 270 12.22 -0.61 3.80
C ASN A 270 12.96 -1.74 3.07
N SER A 271 12.78 -1.81 1.75
CA SER A 271 13.63 -2.65 0.91
C SER A 271 15.04 -2.08 0.86
N TYR A 272 16.03 -2.96 1.07
CA TYR A 272 17.42 -2.58 0.96
C TYR A 272 17.80 -2.25 -0.49
N GLN A 273 18.51 -1.17 -0.68
CA GLN A 273 19.18 -0.79 -1.91
C GLN A 273 20.60 -0.35 -1.56
N ALA A 274 21.55 -0.50 -2.49
CA ALA A 274 22.97 -0.30 -2.20
C ALA A 274 23.34 1.10 -1.66
N ASP A 275 22.51 2.10 -1.99
CA ASP A 275 22.65 3.49 -1.57
C ASP A 275 21.74 3.88 -0.40
N SER A 276 21.06 2.90 0.22
CA SER A 276 20.12 3.17 1.31
C SER A 276 20.84 3.61 2.59
N PRO A 277 20.49 4.77 3.17
CA PRO A 277 21.04 5.21 4.44
C PRO A 277 20.47 4.35 5.59
N PHE A 278 21.32 3.62 6.30
CA PHE A 278 20.91 2.68 7.34
C PHE A 278 20.15 3.30 8.51
N ASN A 279 20.25 4.60 8.73
CA ASN A 279 19.59 5.30 9.82
C ASN A 279 18.13 5.74 9.50
N GLU A 280 17.67 5.56 8.27
CA GLU A 280 16.32 5.98 7.85
C GLU A 280 15.22 4.96 8.16
N ALA A 281 15.57 3.68 8.34
CA ALA A 281 14.64 2.63 8.69
C ALA A 281 15.09 1.86 9.95
N ASP A 282 14.16 1.15 10.58
CA ASP A 282 14.46 0.24 11.67
C ASP A 282 14.90 -1.13 11.13
N TYR A 283 14.32 -1.53 10.00
CA TYR A 283 14.65 -2.78 9.33
C TYR A 283 14.80 -2.61 7.82
N TRP A 284 15.77 -3.30 7.26
CA TRP A 284 16.02 -3.37 5.84
C TRP A 284 15.79 -4.79 5.33
N VAL A 285 14.93 -4.94 4.35
CA VAL A 285 14.59 -6.23 3.74
C VAL A 285 15.37 -6.41 2.44
N LEU A 286 16.18 -7.44 2.36
CA LEU A 286 16.85 -7.80 1.12
C LEU A 286 15.87 -8.57 0.22
N GLN A 287 15.56 -8.00 -0.94
CA GLN A 287 14.65 -8.58 -1.91
C GLN A 287 15.31 -8.71 -3.28
N GLU A 288 14.89 -9.73 -4.02
CA GLU A 288 15.18 -9.80 -5.45
C GLU A 288 14.39 -8.73 -6.21
N ASP A 289 14.95 -8.25 -7.31
CA ASP A 289 14.26 -7.31 -8.20
C ASP A 289 13.23 -8.04 -9.06
N ILE A 290 12.00 -8.08 -8.58
CA ILE A 290 10.87 -8.69 -9.27
C ILE A 290 10.17 -7.60 -10.09
N LYS A 291 10.08 -7.81 -11.40
CA LYS A 291 9.41 -6.88 -12.31
C LYS A 291 7.92 -7.12 -12.39
N LEU A 292 7.17 -6.05 -12.49
CA LEU A 292 5.74 -6.14 -12.82
C LEU A 292 5.57 -6.83 -14.19
N PRO A 293 4.69 -7.84 -14.29
CA PRO A 293 4.44 -8.50 -15.59
C PRO A 293 4.09 -7.49 -16.67
N PRO A 294 4.52 -7.71 -17.92
CA PRO A 294 4.25 -6.78 -19.00
C PRO A 294 2.74 -6.56 -19.21
N LYS A 295 2.37 -5.37 -19.67
CA LYS A 295 0.98 -5.06 -20.04
C LYS A 295 0.58 -5.91 -21.24
N GLY A 296 -0.64 -6.45 -21.20
CA GLY A 296 -1.27 -6.92 -22.42
C GLY A 296 -1.54 -5.74 -23.35
N LEU A 297 -1.22 -5.88 -24.61
CA LEU A 297 -1.53 -4.87 -25.63
C LEU A 297 -2.91 -5.18 -26.23
N MET A 298 -3.73 -4.13 -26.43
CA MET A 298 -4.97 -4.26 -27.19
C MET A 298 -4.70 -4.44 -28.69
N ALA A 299 -3.47 -4.15 -29.11
CA ALA A 299 -3.01 -4.18 -30.50
C ALA A 299 -3.87 -3.28 -31.41
N VAL A 300 -4.06 -2.05 -30.95
CA VAL A 300 -4.73 -0.96 -31.69
C VAL A 300 -3.75 0.18 -31.96
N GLY A 301 -3.85 0.81 -33.10
CA GLY A 301 -3.21 2.09 -33.38
C GLY A 301 -4.08 3.22 -32.82
N LEU A 302 -3.43 4.20 -32.18
CA LEU A 302 -4.10 5.34 -31.57
C LEU A 302 -3.50 6.64 -32.11
N THR A 303 -4.32 7.66 -32.27
CA THR A 303 -3.88 9.04 -32.53
C THR A 303 -4.64 10.01 -31.67
N ASP A 304 -4.03 11.16 -31.40
CA ASP A 304 -4.70 12.24 -30.66
C ASP A 304 -5.82 12.83 -31.52
N ALA A 305 -6.96 13.08 -30.91
CA ALA A 305 -8.11 13.76 -31.50
C ALA A 305 -8.55 14.94 -30.63
N GLN A 306 -9.32 15.85 -31.21
CA GLN A 306 -9.73 17.10 -30.55
C GLN A 306 -10.43 16.89 -29.18
N HIS A 307 -11.09 15.73 -28.99
CA HIS A 307 -11.84 15.40 -27.77
C HIS A 307 -11.45 14.05 -27.18
N GLY A 308 -10.20 13.61 -27.36
CA GLY A 308 -9.71 12.35 -26.80
C GLY A 308 -8.73 11.64 -27.73
N VAL A 309 -8.84 10.32 -27.82
CA VAL A 309 -7.98 9.46 -28.62
C VAL A 309 -8.83 8.68 -29.61
N GLU A 310 -8.44 8.71 -30.88
CA GLU A 310 -9.08 7.96 -31.97
C GLU A 310 -8.34 6.65 -32.22
N VAL A 311 -9.09 5.56 -32.44
CA VAL A 311 -8.54 4.27 -32.86
C VAL A 311 -8.34 4.31 -34.38
N THR A 312 -7.10 4.30 -34.84
CA THR A 312 -6.74 4.40 -36.27
C THR A 312 -6.55 3.05 -36.93
N SER A 313 -6.28 2.02 -36.15
CA SER A 313 -6.12 0.67 -36.67
C SER A 313 -6.34 -0.39 -35.60
N ILE A 314 -6.73 -1.58 -35.99
CA ILE A 314 -6.87 -2.78 -35.16
C ILE A 314 -6.06 -3.87 -35.78
N ALA A 315 -5.08 -4.43 -35.05
CA ALA A 315 -4.28 -5.52 -35.60
C ALA A 315 -5.14 -6.78 -35.81
N PRO A 316 -4.94 -7.51 -36.90
CA PRO A 316 -5.61 -8.78 -37.12
C PRO A 316 -5.38 -9.76 -35.94
N TYR A 317 -6.40 -10.53 -35.62
CA TYR A 317 -6.34 -11.53 -34.53
C TYR A 317 -5.99 -10.96 -33.16
N SER A 318 -6.31 -9.68 -32.92
CA SER A 318 -6.08 -9.00 -31.64
C SER A 318 -7.27 -9.17 -30.70
N LYS A 319 -7.01 -9.03 -29.39
CA LYS A 319 -8.08 -9.03 -28.38
C LYS A 319 -9.11 -7.91 -28.58
N ALA A 320 -8.69 -6.78 -29.13
CA ALA A 320 -9.60 -5.69 -29.49
C ALA A 320 -10.55 -6.10 -30.65
N GLY A 321 -10.02 -6.76 -31.67
CA GLY A 321 -10.82 -7.32 -32.76
C GLY A 321 -11.77 -8.42 -32.29
N ASP A 322 -11.29 -9.36 -31.46
CA ASP A 322 -12.12 -10.43 -30.87
C ASP A 322 -13.26 -9.85 -29.98
N ALA A 323 -13.01 -8.72 -29.33
CA ALA A 323 -14.02 -8.02 -28.53
C ALA A 323 -15.00 -7.16 -29.35
N GLY A 324 -14.88 -7.19 -30.69
CA GLY A 324 -15.78 -6.47 -31.60
C GLY A 324 -15.46 -5.00 -31.80
N MET A 325 -14.27 -4.53 -31.44
CA MET A 325 -13.81 -3.18 -31.75
C MET A 325 -13.65 -3.06 -33.29
N LYS A 326 -14.14 -1.95 -33.86
CA LYS A 326 -14.11 -1.69 -35.30
C LYS A 326 -13.44 -0.37 -35.62
#